data_34beb4fb61b157d27fc69a22be0fbc0e
#
_entry.id   34beb4fb61b157d27fc69a22be0fbc0e
#
_cell.length_a   1.000
_cell.length_b   1.000
_cell.length_c   1.000
_cell.angle_alpha   90.00
_cell.angle_beta   90.00
_cell.angle_gamma   90.00
#
_symmetry.space_group_name_H-M   'P 1'
#
loop_
_entity.id
_entity.type
_entity.pdbx_description
1 polymer ?
#
loop_
_entity_poly.entity_id
_entity_poly.type
_entity_poly.pdbx_seq_one_letter_code
_entity_poly.pdbx_strand_id
1 'polypeptide(L)'
;MLIKTNKSGFFHPLASEVTSQRVYQERRQLIRLMAGGVAGAALGSMAMREAHAQSAGKLAALPFEKSRVSGAVTLDKATDYKLASTYNNFYEFGTDKADPARNAHTLKTNPWTVEVEGLVKSPAKFALEDLLKLSPMEERIYRLRCVEGWSMVIPWVGYSLSELIKKVQPLGSAKYIEFVTQADPKTMPGLGARV
;
A
#
# COMPACT_ATOMS: atom_id res chain seq x y z
N MET A 1 20.15 -6.64 1.33
CA MET A 1 20.47 -7.05 2.74
C MET A 1 20.33 -8.56 2.81
N LEU A 2 21.44 -9.30 3.02
CA LEU A 2 21.41 -10.76 3.15
C LEU A 2 21.04 -11.11 4.59
N ILE A 3 19.89 -11.70 4.80
CA ILE A 3 19.48 -12.23 6.11
C ILE A 3 20.14 -13.60 6.22
N LYS A 4 21.15 -13.73 7.11
CA LYS A 4 21.74 -15.01 7.49
C LYS A 4 20.92 -15.60 8.63
N THR A 5 20.38 -16.79 8.46
CA THR A 5 19.72 -17.54 9.53
C THR A 5 20.73 -18.47 10.19
N ASN A 6 20.72 -18.57 11.52
CA ASN A 6 21.44 -19.64 12.25
C ASN A 6 20.60 -20.93 12.25
N LYS A 7 21.10 -22.00 12.87
CA LYS A 7 20.40 -23.30 12.97
C LYS A 7 19.02 -23.22 13.66
N SER A 8 18.74 -22.16 14.41
CA SER A 8 17.43 -21.88 15.07
C SER A 8 16.49 -21.00 14.23
N GLY A 9 16.90 -20.59 13.03
CA GLY A 9 16.04 -19.85 12.12
C GLY A 9 15.98 -18.33 12.36
N PHE A 10 16.57 -17.82 13.45
CA PHE A 10 16.59 -16.38 13.74
C PHE A 10 18.03 -15.86 13.78
N PHE A 11 18.24 -14.72 13.16
CA PHE A 11 19.49 -13.97 13.23
C PHE A 11 19.36 -12.86 14.27
N HIS A 12 20.22 -12.92 15.29
CA HIS A 12 20.37 -11.82 16.25
C HIS A 12 21.58 -10.99 15.81
N PRO A 13 21.38 -9.73 15.33
CA PRO A 13 22.50 -8.87 15.00
C PRO A 13 23.32 -8.58 16.25
N LEU A 14 24.64 -8.46 16.09
CA LEU A 14 25.52 -8.02 17.16
C LEU A 14 25.09 -6.61 17.62
N ALA A 15 25.24 -6.32 18.90
CA ALA A 15 24.86 -5.01 19.47
C ALA A 15 25.55 -3.83 18.75
N SER A 16 26.74 -4.04 18.17
CA SER A 16 27.47 -3.08 17.33
C SER A 16 26.84 -2.84 15.95
N GLU A 17 25.98 -3.77 15.47
CA GLU A 17 25.29 -3.67 14.18
C GLU A 17 23.90 -3.05 14.33
N VAL A 18 23.43 -2.86 15.55
CA VAL A 18 22.13 -2.26 15.85
C VAL A 18 22.32 -0.78 16.15
N THR A 19 21.66 0.06 15.37
CA THR A 19 21.65 1.51 15.65
C THR A 19 21.13 1.77 17.06
N SER A 20 21.93 2.41 17.91
CA SER A 20 21.55 2.69 19.29
C SER A 20 20.29 3.58 19.33
N GLN A 21 19.49 3.41 20.39
CA GLN A 21 18.26 4.19 20.59
C GLN A 21 18.52 5.70 20.57
N ARG A 22 19.66 6.15 21.08
CA ARG A 22 20.07 7.56 21.08
C ARG A 22 20.25 8.08 19.66
N VAL A 23 21.01 7.39 18.80
CA VAL A 23 21.20 7.76 17.38
C VAL A 23 19.87 7.74 16.61
N TYR A 24 18.98 6.80 16.93
CA TYR A 24 17.65 6.75 16.34
C TYR A 24 16.78 7.96 16.75
N GLN A 25 16.87 8.42 17.97
CA GLN A 25 16.15 9.61 18.47
C GLN A 25 16.73 10.91 17.89
N GLU A 26 18.05 11.03 17.80
CA GLU A 26 18.74 12.18 17.22
C GLU A 26 18.45 12.34 15.72
N ARG A 27 18.23 11.25 14.97
CA ARG A 27 17.76 11.32 13.56
C ARG A 27 16.43 12.07 13.43
N ARG A 28 15.50 11.89 14.35
CA ARG A 28 14.21 12.62 14.34
C ARG A 28 14.39 14.11 14.58
N GLN A 29 15.36 14.52 15.39
CA GLN A 29 15.68 15.94 15.59
C GLN A 29 16.34 16.54 14.37
N LEU A 30 17.26 15.83 13.72
CA LEU A 30 17.89 16.25 12.48
C LEU A 30 16.88 16.46 11.34
N ILE A 31 15.95 15.52 11.18
CA ILE A 31 14.87 15.62 10.19
C ILE A 31 13.96 16.83 10.50
N ARG A 32 13.63 17.10 11.75
CA ARG A 32 12.83 18.27 12.14
C ARG A 32 13.55 19.59 11.86
N LEU A 33 14.85 19.66 12.08
CA LEU A 33 15.66 20.85 11.77
C LEU A 33 15.77 21.11 10.28
N MET A 34 15.89 20.05 9.44
CA MET A 34 15.88 20.18 7.98
C MET A 34 14.50 20.58 7.44
N ALA A 35 13.40 20.12 8.06
CA ALA A 35 12.05 20.51 7.69
C ALA A 35 11.69 21.96 8.04
N GLY A 36 12.32 22.54 9.08
CA GLY A 36 12.09 23.92 9.50
C GLY A 36 12.66 24.98 8.56
N GLY A 37 13.66 24.62 7.72
CA GLY A 37 14.33 25.57 6.80
C GLY A 37 13.57 25.87 5.49
N VAL A 38 12.54 25.13 5.14
CA VAL A 38 11.82 25.20 3.84
C VAL A 38 10.39 25.76 3.97
N ALA A 39 9.98 26.17 5.18
CA ALA A 39 8.58 26.53 5.47
C ALA A 39 8.08 27.85 4.80
N GLY A 40 8.97 28.69 4.25
CA GLY A 40 8.57 29.99 3.68
C GLY A 40 7.96 29.94 2.27
N ALA A 41 8.28 28.96 1.45
CA ALA A 41 7.84 28.88 0.05
C ALA A 41 6.63 27.96 -0.18
N ALA A 42 6.21 27.19 0.84
CA ALA A 42 5.22 26.12 0.68
C ALA A 42 3.76 26.57 0.92
N LEU A 43 3.52 27.72 1.54
CA LEU A 43 2.16 28.12 1.94
C LEU A 43 1.26 28.54 0.77
N GLY A 44 1.82 29.07 -0.32
CA GLY A 44 1.04 29.45 -1.51
C GLY A 44 0.57 28.26 -2.36
N SER A 45 1.28 27.14 -2.32
CA SER A 45 0.96 25.95 -3.12
C SER A 45 -0.02 24.99 -2.41
N MET A 46 -0.21 25.12 -1.11
CA MET A 46 -1.12 24.24 -0.34
C MET A 46 -2.59 24.56 -0.59
N ALA A 47 -2.96 25.84 -0.72
CA ALA A 47 -4.35 26.24 -0.96
C ALA A 47 -4.92 25.75 -2.31
N MET A 48 -4.08 25.69 -3.35
CA MET A 48 -4.48 25.09 -4.64
C MET A 48 -4.58 23.54 -4.59
N ARG A 49 -3.82 22.90 -3.72
CA ARG A 49 -3.84 21.44 -3.55
C ARG A 49 -5.12 20.92 -2.89
N GLU A 50 -5.70 21.67 -1.96
CA GLU A 50 -6.94 21.27 -1.27
C GLU A 50 -8.17 21.31 -2.18
N ALA A 51 -8.21 22.25 -3.14
CA ALA A 51 -9.31 22.36 -4.08
C ALA A 51 -9.43 21.16 -5.05
N HIS A 52 -8.31 20.53 -5.44
CA HIS A 52 -8.33 19.36 -6.32
C HIS A 52 -8.65 18.06 -5.59
N ALA A 53 -8.29 17.92 -4.33
CA ALA A 53 -8.62 16.72 -3.54
C ALA A 53 -10.11 16.63 -3.17
N GLN A 54 -10.83 17.74 -3.20
CA GLN A 54 -12.27 17.79 -2.88
C GLN A 54 -13.19 17.47 -4.07
N SER A 55 -12.68 17.43 -5.29
CA SER A 55 -13.51 17.20 -6.51
C SER A 55 -13.63 15.73 -6.93
N ALA A 56 -12.86 14.81 -6.35
CA ALA A 56 -13.13 13.38 -6.49
C ALA A 56 -14.37 13.05 -5.67
N GLY A 57 -15.51 12.87 -6.33
CA GLY A 57 -16.78 12.50 -5.69
C GLY A 57 -16.54 11.36 -4.69
N LYS A 58 -17.07 11.50 -3.47
CA LYS A 58 -16.93 10.46 -2.45
C LYS A 58 -17.52 9.17 -3.01
N LEU A 59 -16.67 8.20 -3.27
CA LEU A 59 -17.12 6.85 -3.60
C LEU A 59 -17.93 6.30 -2.43
N ALA A 60 -18.98 5.53 -2.74
CA ALA A 60 -19.76 4.86 -1.72
C ALA A 60 -18.85 3.93 -0.89
N ALA A 61 -18.98 3.99 0.42
CA ALA A 61 -18.25 3.09 1.30
C ALA A 61 -18.69 1.65 1.04
N LEU A 62 -17.73 0.72 0.97
CA LEU A 62 -18.04 -0.70 0.92
C LEU A 62 -18.63 -1.15 2.26
N PRO A 63 -19.69 -1.97 2.27
CA PRO A 63 -20.19 -2.57 3.51
C PRO A 63 -19.15 -3.57 4.04
N PHE A 64 -18.87 -3.51 5.33
CA PHE A 64 -17.92 -4.42 5.98
C PHE A 64 -18.31 -4.71 7.42
N GLU A 65 -17.79 -5.82 7.96
CA GLU A 65 -17.83 -6.16 9.38
C GLU A 65 -16.42 -6.07 9.98
N LYS A 66 -16.34 -5.97 11.30
CA LYS A 66 -15.02 -6.07 11.96
C LYS A 66 -14.50 -7.51 11.87
N SER A 67 -13.22 -7.64 11.54
CA SER A 67 -12.59 -8.96 11.46
C SER A 67 -12.64 -9.70 12.79
N ARG A 68 -12.98 -10.99 12.73
CA ARG A 68 -12.98 -11.92 13.88
C ARG A 68 -11.65 -12.70 13.97
N VAL A 69 -10.72 -12.45 13.04
CA VAL A 69 -9.42 -13.12 13.03
C VAL A 69 -8.56 -12.56 14.16
N SER A 70 -8.02 -13.46 14.99
CA SER A 70 -7.14 -13.06 16.08
C SER A 70 -5.90 -12.33 15.53
N GLY A 71 -5.55 -11.18 16.12
CA GLY A 71 -4.44 -10.34 15.69
C GLY A 71 -4.71 -9.48 14.45
N ALA A 72 -5.93 -9.54 13.88
CA ALA A 72 -6.30 -8.72 12.73
C ALA A 72 -6.54 -7.24 13.05
N VAL A 73 -6.59 -6.88 14.33
CA VAL A 73 -6.82 -5.50 14.78
C VAL A 73 -5.76 -5.13 15.80
N THR A 74 -4.91 -4.16 15.47
CA THR A 74 -3.99 -3.55 16.44
C THR A 74 -4.69 -2.52 17.31
N LEU A 75 -4.21 -2.33 18.53
CA LEU A 75 -4.64 -1.25 19.44
C LEU A 75 -3.91 0.07 19.18
N ASP A 76 -2.97 0.10 18.23
CA ASP A 76 -2.27 1.32 17.85
C ASP A 76 -3.22 2.33 17.24
N LYS A 77 -2.96 3.60 17.50
CA LYS A 77 -3.72 4.69 16.87
C LYS A 77 -3.58 4.65 15.35
N ALA A 78 -4.69 4.65 14.64
CA ALA A 78 -4.69 4.73 13.19
C ALA A 78 -3.98 6.01 12.70
N THR A 79 -3.27 5.89 11.60
CA THR A 79 -2.66 7.03 10.91
C THR A 79 -3.77 7.95 10.38
N ASP A 80 -3.56 9.25 10.46
CA ASP A 80 -4.49 10.23 9.91
C ASP A 80 -4.81 9.92 8.44
N TYR A 81 -6.10 9.98 8.10
CA TYR A 81 -6.58 9.61 6.76
C TYR A 81 -5.89 10.41 5.65
N LYS A 82 -5.67 11.71 5.86
CA LYS A 82 -5.00 12.57 4.89
C LYS A 82 -3.58 12.06 4.60
N LEU A 83 -2.84 11.69 5.65
CA LEU A 83 -1.49 11.14 5.50
C LEU A 83 -1.52 9.77 4.81
N ALA A 84 -2.40 8.88 5.23
CA ALA A 84 -2.51 7.54 4.65
C ALA A 84 -2.93 7.55 3.18
N SER A 85 -3.76 8.52 2.76
CA SER A 85 -4.29 8.60 1.39
C SER A 85 -3.47 9.45 0.42
N THR A 86 -2.57 10.31 0.92
CA THR A 86 -1.81 11.24 0.06
C THR A 86 -0.31 11.02 0.07
N TYR A 87 0.20 10.06 0.85
CA TYR A 87 1.62 9.78 0.96
C TYR A 87 1.87 8.30 0.62
N ASN A 88 2.48 8.04 -0.53
CA ASN A 88 2.74 6.68 -1.00
C ASN A 88 3.89 6.58 -2.01
N ASN A 89 4.23 5.36 -2.42
CA ASN A 89 5.34 5.02 -3.32
C ASN A 89 4.85 4.41 -4.64
N PHE A 90 3.83 4.94 -5.26
CA PHE A 90 3.36 4.45 -6.54
C PHE A 90 4.02 5.22 -7.68
N TYR A 91 5.27 4.86 -8.00
CA TYR A 91 6.14 5.60 -8.91
C TYR A 91 5.60 5.71 -10.34
N GLU A 92 4.69 4.84 -10.75
CA GLU A 92 3.96 4.91 -12.01
C GLU A 92 3.17 6.22 -12.16
N PHE A 93 2.89 6.91 -11.04
CA PHE A 93 2.23 8.21 -11.02
C PHE A 93 3.15 9.38 -10.66
N GLY A 94 4.46 9.13 -10.49
CA GLY A 94 5.47 10.14 -10.19
C GLY A 94 6.36 9.75 -9.03
N THR A 95 7.52 10.38 -8.93
CA THR A 95 8.57 10.03 -7.98
C THR A 95 8.42 10.70 -6.62
N ASP A 96 7.67 11.81 -6.52
CA ASP A 96 7.35 12.46 -5.24
C ASP A 96 6.24 11.69 -4.52
N LYS A 97 6.30 11.61 -3.19
CA LYS A 97 5.33 10.86 -2.37
C LYS A 97 3.89 11.36 -2.48
N ALA A 98 3.68 12.60 -2.91
CA ALA A 98 2.37 13.19 -3.13
C ALA A 98 1.90 13.06 -4.60
N ASP A 99 2.76 12.66 -5.53
CA ASP A 99 2.42 12.55 -6.95
C ASP A 99 1.29 11.55 -7.23
N PRO A 100 1.28 10.35 -6.63
CA PRO A 100 0.19 9.42 -6.88
C PRO A 100 -1.18 9.98 -6.48
N ALA A 101 -1.28 10.68 -5.36
CA ALA A 101 -2.54 11.30 -4.94
C ALA A 101 -3.03 12.38 -5.93
N ARG A 102 -2.10 13.08 -6.59
CA ARG A 102 -2.43 14.09 -7.60
C ARG A 102 -2.80 13.48 -8.95
N ASN A 103 -2.10 12.42 -9.36
CA ASN A 103 -2.13 11.89 -10.71
C ASN A 103 -2.99 10.64 -10.88
N ALA A 104 -3.37 9.94 -9.80
CA ALA A 104 -4.12 8.68 -9.86
C ALA A 104 -5.49 8.80 -10.58
N HIS A 105 -6.05 10.01 -10.68
CA HIS A 105 -7.30 10.26 -11.42
C HIS A 105 -7.20 9.94 -12.93
N THR A 106 -5.99 9.84 -13.49
CA THR A 106 -5.77 9.45 -14.88
C THR A 106 -6.01 7.95 -15.11
N LEU A 107 -5.92 7.12 -14.07
CA LEU A 107 -6.19 5.69 -14.15
C LEU A 107 -7.70 5.42 -14.26
N LYS A 108 -8.09 4.74 -15.32
CA LYS A 108 -9.47 4.29 -15.48
C LYS A 108 -9.66 2.97 -14.73
N THR A 109 -10.42 3.01 -13.65
CA THR A 109 -10.69 1.87 -12.79
C THR A 109 -12.03 1.18 -13.04
N ASN A 110 -12.82 1.70 -13.99
CA ASN A 110 -14.09 1.12 -14.40
C ASN A 110 -14.26 1.27 -15.93
N PRO A 111 -14.44 0.15 -16.68
CA PRO A 111 -14.44 -1.24 -16.20
C PRO A 111 -13.03 -1.73 -15.80
N TRP A 112 -12.95 -2.64 -14.83
CA TRP A 112 -11.70 -3.28 -14.43
C TRP A 112 -11.87 -4.79 -14.35
N THR A 113 -10.87 -5.54 -14.82
CA THR A 113 -10.85 -7.01 -14.79
C THR A 113 -9.53 -7.51 -14.23
N VAL A 114 -9.60 -8.63 -13.53
CA VAL A 114 -8.43 -9.39 -13.06
C VAL A 114 -8.46 -10.75 -13.74
N GLU A 115 -7.40 -11.08 -14.44
CA GLU A 115 -7.23 -12.39 -15.07
C GLU A 115 -6.39 -13.28 -14.16
N VAL A 116 -6.87 -14.50 -13.93
CA VAL A 116 -6.14 -15.53 -13.18
C VAL A 116 -5.91 -16.72 -14.10
N GLU A 117 -4.65 -17.06 -14.29
CA GLU A 117 -4.21 -18.11 -15.23
C GLU A 117 -3.03 -18.93 -14.66
N GLY A 118 -2.47 -19.82 -15.47
CA GLY A 118 -1.33 -20.67 -15.11
C GLY A 118 -1.74 -21.96 -14.44
N LEU A 119 -1.08 -22.33 -13.34
CA LEU A 119 -1.26 -23.62 -12.67
C LEU A 119 -2.53 -23.67 -11.80
N VAL A 120 -3.68 -23.44 -12.41
CA VAL A 120 -5.01 -23.48 -11.78
C VAL A 120 -5.95 -24.39 -12.59
N LYS A 121 -6.93 -25.02 -11.93
CA LYS A 121 -7.95 -25.83 -12.61
C LYS A 121 -9.00 -24.99 -13.33
N SER A 122 -9.27 -23.80 -12.83
CA SER A 122 -10.33 -22.91 -13.30
C SER A 122 -9.78 -21.52 -13.61
N PRO A 123 -8.99 -21.36 -14.72
CA PRO A 123 -8.57 -20.03 -15.16
C PRO A 123 -9.81 -19.19 -15.48
N ALA A 124 -9.78 -17.93 -15.10
CA ALA A 124 -10.93 -17.05 -15.28
C ALA A 124 -10.55 -15.56 -15.31
N LYS A 125 -11.41 -14.77 -15.94
CA LYS A 125 -11.42 -13.31 -15.84
C LYS A 125 -12.54 -12.89 -14.90
N PHE A 126 -12.19 -12.13 -13.88
CA PHE A 126 -13.13 -11.60 -12.91
C PHE A 126 -13.34 -10.12 -13.17
N ALA A 127 -14.56 -9.68 -13.34
CA ALA A 127 -14.88 -8.26 -13.25
C ALA A 127 -14.72 -7.77 -11.80
N LEU A 128 -14.48 -6.49 -11.61
CA LEU A 128 -14.33 -5.90 -10.27
C LEU A 128 -15.56 -6.20 -9.39
N GLU A 129 -16.75 -6.11 -9.98
CA GLU A 129 -18.02 -6.37 -9.30
C GLU A 129 -18.16 -7.82 -8.81
N ASP A 130 -17.58 -8.77 -9.54
CA ASP A 130 -17.55 -10.19 -9.14
C ASP A 130 -16.57 -10.40 -7.98
N LEU A 131 -15.42 -9.72 -8.01
CA LEU A 131 -14.46 -9.76 -6.91
C LEU A 131 -15.03 -9.13 -5.63
N LEU A 132 -15.76 -8.02 -5.74
CA LEU A 132 -16.38 -7.37 -4.59
C LEU A 132 -17.47 -8.22 -3.93
N LYS A 133 -18.05 -9.18 -4.65
CA LYS A 133 -19.08 -10.11 -4.17
C LYS A 133 -18.55 -11.48 -3.78
N LEU A 134 -17.27 -11.75 -4.02
CA LEU A 134 -16.68 -13.09 -3.86
C LEU A 134 -16.74 -13.58 -2.41
N SER A 135 -16.57 -12.70 -1.44
CA SER A 135 -16.61 -12.99 0.00
C SER A 135 -17.06 -11.74 0.78
N PRO A 136 -17.66 -11.90 1.95
CA PRO A 136 -17.96 -10.77 2.83
C PRO A 136 -16.70 -9.95 3.13
N MET A 137 -16.82 -8.63 3.08
CA MET A 137 -15.75 -7.73 3.43
C MET A 137 -15.60 -7.61 4.94
N GLU A 138 -14.36 -7.56 5.40
CA GLU A 138 -14.03 -7.33 6.80
C GLU A 138 -13.00 -6.20 6.95
N GLU A 139 -13.08 -5.48 8.06
CA GLU A 139 -12.07 -4.48 8.42
C GLU A 139 -10.95 -5.15 9.20
N ARG A 140 -9.71 -4.92 8.76
CA ARG A 140 -8.47 -5.32 9.44
C ARG A 140 -7.58 -4.10 9.65
N ILE A 141 -7.02 -3.96 10.84
CA ILE A 141 -6.19 -2.81 11.18
C ILE A 141 -4.77 -3.29 11.42
N TYR A 142 -3.89 -3.04 10.48
CA TYR A 142 -2.49 -3.46 10.52
C TYR A 142 -1.54 -2.29 10.53
N ARG A 143 -0.39 -2.50 11.16
CA ARG A 143 0.79 -1.67 10.96
C ARG A 143 1.46 -2.05 9.64
N LEU A 144 1.49 -1.15 8.69
CA LEU A 144 2.28 -1.24 7.46
C LEU A 144 3.67 -0.65 7.71
N ARG A 145 4.72 -1.37 7.33
CA ARG A 145 6.09 -0.85 7.31
C ARG A 145 6.59 -0.82 5.88
N CYS A 146 7.04 0.35 5.45
CA CYS A 146 7.64 0.55 4.14
C CYS A 146 9.14 0.27 4.17
N VAL A 147 9.72 -0.16 3.04
CA VAL A 147 11.17 -0.31 2.85
C VAL A 147 11.93 1.00 3.06
N GLU A 148 11.30 2.14 2.84
CA GLU A 148 11.87 3.47 3.10
C GLU A 148 11.94 3.87 4.59
N GLY A 149 11.56 2.97 5.50
CA GLY A 149 11.71 3.18 6.94
C GLY A 149 10.56 3.91 7.62
N TRP A 150 9.50 4.28 6.92
CA TRP A 150 8.28 4.81 7.53
C TRP A 150 7.20 3.73 7.70
N SER A 151 6.23 3.97 8.55
CA SER A 151 5.12 3.05 8.80
C SER A 151 3.81 3.80 9.01
N MET A 152 2.71 3.11 8.72
CA MET A 152 1.35 3.59 8.94
C MET A 152 0.53 2.50 9.64
N VAL A 153 -0.51 2.88 10.34
CA VAL A 153 -1.55 1.99 10.86
C VAL A 153 -2.82 2.29 10.07
N ILE A 154 -3.23 1.34 9.23
CA ILE A 154 -4.30 1.56 8.26
C ILE A 154 -5.44 0.59 8.51
N PRO A 155 -6.69 1.07 8.63
CA PRO A 155 -7.88 0.24 8.55
C PRO A 155 -8.13 -0.18 7.10
N TRP A 156 -7.87 -1.44 6.80
CA TRP A 156 -8.10 -2.04 5.49
C TRP A 156 -9.47 -2.70 5.45
N VAL A 157 -10.20 -2.49 4.36
CA VAL A 157 -11.45 -3.20 4.07
C VAL A 157 -11.21 -4.16 2.91
N GLY A 158 -11.49 -5.44 3.12
CA GLY A 158 -11.28 -6.48 2.13
C GLY A 158 -11.57 -7.87 2.67
N TYR A 159 -11.11 -8.87 1.95
CA TYR A 159 -11.17 -10.28 2.37
C TYR A 159 -9.84 -10.97 2.09
N SER A 160 -9.65 -12.17 2.62
CA SER A 160 -8.41 -12.92 2.43
C SER A 160 -8.24 -13.32 0.95
N LEU A 161 -7.04 -13.14 0.41
CA LEU A 161 -6.66 -13.63 -0.92
C LEU A 161 -6.95 -15.14 -1.09
N SER A 162 -6.98 -15.90 0.01
CA SER A 162 -7.32 -17.32 -0.01
C SER A 162 -8.70 -17.60 -0.62
N GLU A 163 -9.65 -16.67 -0.56
CA GLU A 163 -10.98 -16.86 -1.14
C GLU A 163 -10.91 -16.90 -2.67
N LEU A 164 -10.13 -16.02 -3.28
CA LEU A 164 -9.86 -16.07 -4.72
C LEU A 164 -9.06 -17.32 -5.11
N ILE A 165 -8.05 -17.68 -4.32
CA ILE A 165 -7.24 -18.90 -4.53
C ILE A 165 -8.11 -20.14 -4.53
N LYS A 166 -9.02 -20.30 -3.55
CA LYS A 166 -9.97 -21.41 -3.50
C LYS A 166 -10.87 -21.44 -4.73
N LYS A 167 -11.32 -20.29 -5.21
CA LYS A 167 -12.19 -20.17 -6.39
C LYS A 167 -11.54 -20.71 -7.64
N VAL A 168 -10.25 -20.43 -7.87
CA VAL A 168 -9.52 -20.84 -9.08
C VAL A 168 -8.88 -22.24 -8.96
N GLN A 169 -8.86 -22.84 -7.78
CA GLN A 169 -8.40 -24.20 -7.53
C GLN A 169 -6.98 -24.46 -8.04
N PRO A 170 -5.94 -23.95 -7.37
CA PRO A 170 -4.56 -24.16 -7.81
C PRO A 170 -4.20 -25.65 -7.86
N LEU A 171 -3.37 -26.04 -8.84
CA LEU A 171 -2.83 -27.38 -8.95
C LEU A 171 -1.80 -27.62 -7.84
N GLY A 172 -1.58 -28.86 -7.46
CA GLY A 172 -0.59 -29.24 -6.44
C GLY A 172 0.85 -28.84 -6.77
N SER A 173 1.15 -28.58 -8.04
CA SER A 173 2.44 -28.07 -8.51
C SER A 173 2.62 -26.56 -8.35
N ALA A 174 1.53 -25.81 -8.14
CA ALA A 174 1.61 -24.37 -7.92
C ALA A 174 2.30 -24.07 -6.58
N LYS A 175 3.38 -23.29 -6.58
CA LYS A 175 4.17 -22.94 -5.39
C LYS A 175 4.16 -21.44 -5.10
N TYR A 176 3.91 -20.63 -6.11
CA TYR A 176 4.00 -19.17 -6.06
C TYR A 176 2.79 -18.53 -6.72
N ILE A 177 2.52 -17.29 -6.37
CA ILE A 177 1.58 -16.42 -7.06
C ILE A 177 2.40 -15.26 -7.60
N GLU A 178 2.32 -15.03 -8.89
CA GLU A 178 2.87 -13.85 -9.55
C GLU A 178 1.75 -12.82 -9.72
N PHE A 179 2.05 -11.56 -9.40
CA PHE A 179 1.15 -10.44 -9.61
C PHE A 179 1.71 -9.59 -10.74
N VAL A 180 0.99 -9.50 -11.84
CA VAL A 180 1.33 -8.63 -12.96
C VAL A 180 0.39 -7.44 -12.94
N THR A 181 0.94 -6.24 -12.77
CA THR A 181 0.14 -5.02 -12.76
C THR A 181 -0.03 -4.44 -14.16
N GLN A 182 -1.05 -3.62 -14.33
CA GLN A 182 -1.18 -2.83 -15.55
C GLN A 182 -0.03 -1.85 -15.67
N ALA A 183 0.53 -1.74 -16.89
CA ALA A 183 1.57 -0.77 -17.23
C ALA A 183 1.14 -0.03 -18.50
N ASP A 184 0.44 1.09 -18.34
CA ASP A 184 -0.04 1.91 -19.46
C ASP A 184 0.49 3.34 -19.31
N PRO A 185 1.48 3.76 -20.13
CA PRO A 185 2.05 5.11 -20.06
C PRO A 185 1.04 6.24 -20.33
N LYS A 186 -0.11 5.94 -20.96
CA LYS A 186 -1.15 6.95 -21.20
C LYS A 186 -1.91 7.33 -19.94
N THR A 187 -2.04 6.38 -19.02
CA THR A 187 -2.77 6.56 -17.75
C THR A 187 -1.85 6.59 -16.54
N MET A 188 -0.59 6.20 -16.71
CA MET A 188 0.45 6.14 -15.69
C MET A 188 1.65 6.99 -16.12
N PRO A 189 1.64 8.30 -15.89
CA PRO A 189 2.64 9.24 -16.46
C PRO A 189 4.07 8.97 -16.00
N GLY A 190 4.27 8.35 -14.83
CA GLY A 190 5.58 7.99 -14.31
C GLY A 190 6.30 6.91 -15.13
N LEU A 191 5.58 6.09 -15.91
CA LEU A 191 6.19 5.07 -16.77
C LEU A 191 6.96 5.66 -17.97
N GLY A 192 6.68 6.89 -18.35
CA GLY A 192 7.39 7.60 -19.40
C GLY A 192 8.63 8.35 -18.93
N ALA A 193 8.80 8.53 -17.64
CA ALA A 193 9.98 9.14 -17.05
C ALA A 193 11.11 8.09 -16.99
N ARG A 194 12.23 8.35 -17.71
CA ARG A 194 13.46 7.59 -17.46
C ARG A 194 13.96 7.94 -16.07
N VAL A 195 13.89 6.97 -15.15
CA VAL A 195 14.57 7.03 -13.85
C VAL A 195 16.04 6.75 -14.07
#